data_9f87b3d9a65bd62d8a6b4715c1b8e9ec
#
_entry.id   9f87b3d9a65bd62d8a6b4715c1b8e9ec
#
_cell.length_a   1.000
_cell.length_b   1.000
_cell.length_c   1.000
_cell.angle_alpha   90.00
_cell.angle_beta   90.00
_cell.angle_gamma   90.00
#
_symmetry.space_group_name_H-M   'P 1'
#
loop_
_entity.id
_entity.type
_entity.pdbx_description
1 polymer ?
#
loop_
_entity_poly.entity_id
_entity_poly.type
_entity_poly.pdbx_seq_one_letter_code
_entity_poly.pdbx_strand_id
1 'polypeptide(L)'
;MSEYTGVRGTVWFRAFTGQASPMLGDPKSVLTADAPLGNDRARFLCVVPDPHARFPCARHGEVGLEEAFTLATRVREVIEHDKNTIKRPIIAIVDVKSQAYGRREETAAIFLAAAAAADAYGSTRLAGHPVITLVVGHALSGAFLTHGYQANRILAFDDGGVMIHAMHKEAAARVTRRSVDELEKLAKEIAPMSYDIRDYAKLGLLYKLLHVENPAKPSRQEIQNVQGELVAAIADARTSPVDLRNRLESTSAREMRKASILVRTKLEAQWLET
;
A
#
# COMPACT_ATOMS: atom_id res chain seq x y z
N MET A 1 7.91 -1.33 20.71
CA MET A 1 7.69 -1.38 19.24
C MET A 1 8.81 -2.17 18.61
N SER A 2 8.51 -3.13 17.75
CA SER A 2 9.56 -3.85 17.01
C SER A 2 10.24 -2.87 16.04
N GLU A 3 11.57 -2.91 16.00
CA GLU A 3 12.35 -2.10 15.08
C GLU A 3 12.00 -2.48 13.63
N TYR A 4 11.83 -1.47 12.75
CA TYR A 4 11.57 -1.71 11.33
C TYR A 4 12.77 -2.38 10.68
N THR A 5 12.59 -3.54 10.10
CA THR A 5 13.64 -4.30 9.43
C THR A 5 13.46 -4.38 7.92
N GLY A 6 12.25 -4.09 7.39
CA GLY A 6 11.91 -4.23 5.96
C GLY A 6 12.00 -5.67 5.42
N VAL A 7 12.08 -6.65 6.31
CA VAL A 7 12.31 -8.06 5.93
C VAL A 7 11.03 -8.72 5.46
N ARG A 8 9.86 -8.33 6.02
CA ARG A 8 8.58 -8.97 5.73
C ARG A 8 8.20 -8.87 4.25
N GLY A 9 8.43 -7.71 3.63
CA GLY A 9 8.21 -7.51 2.20
C GLY A 9 8.94 -8.56 1.35
N THR A 10 10.24 -8.72 1.58
CA THR A 10 11.06 -9.72 0.87
C THR A 10 10.60 -11.16 1.14
N VAL A 11 10.26 -11.48 2.39
CA VAL A 11 9.79 -12.82 2.79
C VAL A 11 8.53 -13.20 2.03
N TRP A 12 7.52 -12.33 2.02
CA TRP A 12 6.25 -12.59 1.36
C TRP A 12 6.33 -12.55 -0.17
N PHE A 13 7.14 -11.63 -0.72
CA PHE A 13 7.40 -11.61 -2.15
C PHE A 13 8.01 -12.94 -2.61
N ARG A 14 9.04 -13.43 -1.91
CA ARG A 14 9.68 -14.73 -2.20
C ARG A 14 8.70 -15.90 -2.03
N ALA A 15 7.88 -15.87 -0.98
CA ALA A 15 6.91 -16.91 -0.70
C ALA A 15 5.88 -17.09 -1.83
N PHE A 16 5.46 -16.00 -2.47
CA PHE A 16 4.49 -16.05 -3.56
C PHE A 16 5.11 -16.28 -4.95
N THR A 17 6.32 -15.80 -5.18
CA THR A 17 6.92 -15.81 -6.53
C THR A 17 8.04 -16.82 -6.71
N GLY A 18 8.59 -17.36 -5.63
CA GLY A 18 9.82 -18.16 -5.65
C GLY A 18 11.07 -17.36 -6.00
N GLN A 19 10.97 -16.05 -6.19
CA GLN A 19 12.05 -15.15 -6.60
C GLN A 19 12.42 -14.18 -5.50
N ALA A 20 13.63 -13.62 -5.56
CA ALA A 20 14.10 -12.60 -4.63
C ALA A 20 15.01 -11.57 -5.31
N SER A 21 15.13 -11.63 -6.62
CA SER A 21 15.97 -10.73 -7.41
C SER A 21 15.12 -9.73 -8.18
N PRO A 22 15.59 -8.50 -8.37
CA PRO A 22 14.92 -7.52 -9.21
C PRO A 22 14.89 -7.97 -10.67
N MET A 23 14.03 -7.39 -11.46
CA MET A 23 14.10 -7.56 -12.93
C MET A 23 15.37 -6.88 -13.47
N LEU A 24 15.82 -7.36 -14.63
CA LEU A 24 17.01 -6.81 -15.27
C LEU A 24 16.82 -5.31 -15.56
N GLY A 25 17.76 -4.50 -15.10
CA GLY A 25 17.73 -3.05 -15.24
C GLY A 25 17.01 -2.29 -14.12
N ASP A 26 16.32 -2.98 -13.22
CA ASP A 26 15.69 -2.35 -12.07
C ASP A 26 16.67 -2.15 -10.90
N PRO A 27 16.43 -1.15 -10.04
CA PRO A 27 17.15 -1.00 -8.78
C PRO A 27 16.89 -2.21 -7.88
N LYS A 28 17.89 -2.62 -7.09
CA LYS A 28 17.77 -3.77 -6.19
C LYS A 28 16.72 -3.58 -5.09
N SER A 29 16.33 -2.35 -4.85
CA SER A 29 15.26 -1.95 -3.92
C SER A 29 13.84 -2.23 -4.44
N VAL A 30 13.66 -2.62 -5.72
CA VAL A 30 12.35 -2.95 -6.29
C VAL A 30 12.33 -4.38 -6.81
N LEU A 31 11.51 -5.21 -6.19
CA LEU A 31 11.27 -6.58 -6.63
C LEU A 31 10.00 -6.62 -7.49
N THR A 32 10.12 -7.19 -8.68
CA THR A 32 9.00 -7.37 -9.62
C THR A 32 9.04 -8.79 -10.20
N ALA A 33 7.91 -9.50 -10.18
CA ALA A 33 7.78 -10.81 -10.80
C ALA A 33 6.34 -11.08 -11.25
N ASP A 34 6.21 -11.86 -12.31
CA ASP A 34 4.95 -12.43 -12.73
C ASP A 34 4.90 -13.91 -12.28
N ALA A 35 3.96 -14.25 -11.41
CA ALA A 35 3.83 -15.59 -10.84
C ALA A 35 2.37 -16.09 -10.84
N PRO A 36 2.13 -17.40 -10.82
CA PRO A 36 0.79 -17.96 -10.67
C PRO A 36 0.15 -17.57 -9.35
N LEU A 37 -1.14 -17.21 -9.38
CA LEU A 37 -1.97 -16.97 -8.21
C LEU A 37 -3.40 -17.42 -8.48
N GLY A 38 -3.78 -18.56 -7.94
CA GLY A 38 -5.02 -19.24 -8.31
C GLY A 38 -5.03 -19.59 -9.80
N ASN A 39 -6.04 -19.16 -10.52
CA ASN A 39 -6.16 -19.35 -11.98
C ASN A 39 -5.52 -18.22 -12.79
N ASP A 40 -4.96 -17.23 -12.13
CA ASP A 40 -4.35 -16.06 -12.77
C ASP A 40 -2.83 -16.15 -12.81
N ARG A 41 -2.24 -15.34 -13.69
CA ARG A 41 -0.83 -14.94 -13.61
C ARG A 41 -0.80 -13.50 -13.13
N ALA A 42 -0.38 -13.28 -11.90
CA ALA A 42 -0.37 -11.96 -11.26
C ALA A 42 1.01 -11.29 -11.35
N ARG A 43 1.04 -9.96 -11.47
CA ARG A 43 2.23 -9.13 -11.31
C ARG A 43 2.39 -8.79 -9.83
N PHE A 44 3.49 -9.24 -9.22
CA PHE A 44 3.87 -8.90 -7.83
C PHE A 44 4.90 -7.78 -7.84
N LEU A 45 4.73 -6.80 -6.94
CA LEU A 45 5.66 -5.69 -6.73
C LEU A 45 5.90 -5.50 -5.25
N CYS A 46 7.16 -5.23 -4.88
CA CYS A 46 7.56 -4.94 -3.51
C CYS A 46 8.74 -3.97 -3.49
N VAL A 47 8.72 -2.98 -2.61
CA VAL A 47 9.90 -2.16 -2.31
C VAL A 47 10.58 -2.74 -1.08
N VAL A 48 11.89 -2.90 -1.16
CA VAL A 48 12.71 -3.53 -0.11
C VAL A 48 13.95 -2.69 0.18
N PRO A 49 14.58 -2.82 1.36
CA PRO A 49 15.85 -2.16 1.65
C PRO A 49 16.96 -2.58 0.69
N ASP A 50 17.73 -1.61 0.21
CA ASP A 50 18.99 -1.82 -0.49
C ASP A 50 20.08 -0.90 0.09
N PRO A 51 21.00 -1.43 0.89
CA PRO A 51 22.10 -0.63 1.48
C PRO A 51 22.98 0.07 0.46
N HIS A 52 22.95 -0.38 -0.79
CA HIS A 52 23.75 0.15 -1.90
C HIS A 52 22.95 1.03 -2.85
N ALA A 53 21.67 1.37 -2.51
CA ALA A 53 20.86 2.24 -3.33
C ALA A 53 21.59 3.55 -3.65
N ARG A 54 21.49 3.99 -4.89
CA ARG A 54 22.12 5.21 -5.43
C ARG A 54 21.76 6.44 -4.60
N PHE A 55 20.52 6.52 -4.16
CA PHE A 55 20.03 7.59 -3.29
C PHE A 55 20.05 7.13 -1.83
N PRO A 56 20.93 7.72 -0.98
CA PRO A 56 21.10 7.27 0.40
C PRO A 56 19.81 7.26 1.24
N CYS A 57 18.88 8.19 0.94
CA CYS A 57 17.60 8.29 1.66
C CYS A 57 16.60 7.18 1.29
N ALA A 58 16.93 6.29 0.34
CA ALA A 58 16.11 5.14 -0.05
C ALA A 58 16.69 3.78 0.41
N ARG A 59 17.75 3.77 1.24
CA ARG A 59 18.52 2.54 1.57
C ARG A 59 17.83 1.63 2.59
N HIS A 60 16.86 2.12 3.33
CA HIS A 60 16.28 1.40 4.46
C HIS A 60 14.80 1.02 4.22
N GLY A 61 14.38 0.90 2.97
CA GLY A 61 13.00 0.57 2.60
C GLY A 61 12.10 1.81 2.44
N GLU A 62 12.70 2.96 2.20
CA GLU A 62 11.97 4.16 1.76
C GLU A 62 11.68 4.07 0.26
N VAL A 63 10.57 4.68 -0.17
CA VAL A 63 10.25 4.85 -1.60
C VAL A 63 10.85 6.17 -2.07
N GLY A 64 11.89 6.09 -2.89
CA GLY A 64 12.58 7.24 -3.49
C GLY A 64 12.25 7.42 -4.96
N LEU A 65 13.10 8.18 -5.64
CA LEU A 65 12.96 8.51 -7.07
C LEU A 65 12.98 7.25 -7.96
N GLU A 66 14.00 6.40 -7.79
CA GLU A 66 14.18 5.21 -8.62
C GLU A 66 13.10 4.17 -8.33
N GLU A 67 12.75 3.99 -7.05
CA GLU A 67 11.70 3.08 -6.62
C GLU A 67 10.34 3.48 -7.22
N ALA A 68 9.98 4.75 -7.12
CA ALA A 68 8.70 5.24 -7.61
C ALA A 68 8.60 5.16 -9.14
N PHE A 69 9.64 5.58 -9.88
CA PHE A 69 9.64 5.45 -11.33
C PHE A 69 9.62 3.99 -11.81
N THR A 70 10.34 3.11 -11.12
CA THR A 70 10.32 1.68 -11.43
C THR A 70 8.94 1.09 -11.21
N LEU A 71 8.30 1.39 -10.06
CA LEU A 71 6.92 0.99 -9.80
C LEU A 71 5.98 1.48 -10.91
N ALA A 72 6.06 2.77 -11.29
CA ALA A 72 5.23 3.32 -12.36
C ALA A 72 5.42 2.58 -13.67
N THR A 73 6.67 2.30 -14.05
CA THR A 73 7.02 1.58 -15.28
C THR A 73 6.45 0.16 -15.27
N ARG A 74 6.74 -0.60 -14.21
CA ARG A 74 6.36 -2.01 -14.09
C ARG A 74 4.85 -2.24 -13.97
N VAL A 75 4.14 -1.25 -13.41
CA VAL A 75 2.68 -1.27 -13.34
C VAL A 75 2.07 -0.93 -14.70
N ARG A 76 2.56 0.12 -15.40
CA ARG A 76 2.03 0.51 -16.72
C ARG A 76 2.29 -0.53 -17.81
N GLU A 77 3.42 -1.25 -17.76
CA GLU A 77 3.68 -2.37 -18.66
C GLU A 77 2.54 -3.38 -18.72
N VAL A 78 1.86 -3.60 -17.59
CA VAL A 78 0.74 -4.55 -17.51
C VAL A 78 -0.45 -4.08 -18.36
N ILE A 79 -0.73 -2.77 -18.36
CA ILE A 79 -1.82 -2.20 -19.17
C ILE A 79 -1.57 -2.47 -20.66
N GLU A 80 -0.35 -2.20 -21.13
CA GLU A 80 0.00 -2.37 -22.53
C GLU A 80 0.03 -3.84 -22.95
N HIS A 81 0.66 -4.71 -22.15
CA HIS A 81 0.75 -6.13 -22.45
C HIS A 81 -0.62 -6.82 -22.48
N ASP A 82 -1.53 -6.41 -21.59
CA ASP A 82 -2.82 -7.08 -21.46
C ASP A 82 -3.96 -6.32 -22.15
N LYS A 83 -3.63 -5.38 -23.04
CA LYS A 83 -4.62 -4.51 -23.70
C LYS A 83 -5.77 -5.30 -24.35
N ASN A 84 -5.44 -6.41 -25.01
CA ASN A 84 -6.39 -7.24 -25.74
C ASN A 84 -6.55 -8.65 -25.14
N THR A 85 -6.15 -8.84 -23.89
CA THR A 85 -6.19 -10.15 -23.20
C THR A 85 -6.87 -10.04 -21.85
N ILE A 86 -6.85 -11.14 -21.09
CA ILE A 86 -7.34 -11.16 -19.70
C ILE A 86 -6.51 -10.19 -18.85
N LYS A 87 -7.20 -9.30 -18.16
CA LYS A 87 -6.58 -8.31 -17.27
C LYS A 87 -5.96 -9.01 -16.06
N ARG A 88 -4.60 -9.16 -16.07
CA ARG A 88 -3.89 -9.79 -14.95
C ARG A 88 -3.99 -8.96 -13.69
N PRO A 89 -4.07 -9.61 -12.52
CA PRO A 89 -4.02 -8.89 -11.24
C PRO A 89 -2.64 -8.29 -10.98
N ILE A 90 -2.63 -7.16 -10.27
CA ILE A 90 -1.42 -6.58 -9.68
C ILE A 90 -1.50 -6.74 -8.17
N ILE A 91 -0.44 -7.27 -7.57
CA ILE A 91 -0.30 -7.45 -6.12
C ILE A 91 0.83 -6.55 -5.62
N ALA A 92 0.47 -5.49 -4.91
CA ALA A 92 1.43 -4.63 -4.22
C ALA A 92 1.67 -5.18 -2.81
N ILE A 93 2.87 -5.69 -2.53
CA ILE A 93 3.29 -6.11 -1.19
C ILE A 93 3.93 -4.92 -0.51
N VAL A 94 3.34 -4.46 0.60
CA VAL A 94 3.71 -3.22 1.27
C VAL A 94 4.38 -3.48 2.61
N ASP A 95 5.64 -3.09 2.69
CA ASP A 95 6.46 -2.99 3.90
C ASP A 95 7.41 -1.81 3.71
N VAL A 96 6.89 -0.58 3.76
CA VAL A 96 7.63 0.63 3.40
C VAL A 96 7.70 1.60 4.58
N LYS A 97 8.90 2.02 4.91
CA LYS A 97 9.19 2.86 6.08
C LYS A 97 8.68 4.29 5.92
N SER A 98 8.93 4.91 4.78
CA SER A 98 8.52 6.27 4.40
C SER A 98 8.83 6.53 2.94
N GLN A 99 8.42 7.69 2.41
CA GLN A 99 9.12 8.22 1.24
C GLN A 99 10.53 8.65 1.62
N ALA A 100 11.44 8.65 0.66
CA ALA A 100 12.77 9.19 0.85
C ALA A 100 12.69 10.70 1.07
N TYR A 101 13.24 11.17 2.19
CA TYR A 101 13.26 12.59 2.53
C TYR A 101 14.64 13.16 2.30
N GLY A 102 14.74 14.28 1.62
CA GLY A 102 16.00 14.98 1.49
C GLY A 102 15.93 16.14 0.50
N ARG A 103 16.83 17.09 0.67
CA ARG A 103 16.88 18.24 -0.23
C ARG A 103 17.18 17.82 -1.68
N ARG A 104 17.96 16.75 -1.85
CA ARG A 104 18.30 16.21 -3.17
C ARG A 104 17.07 15.60 -3.83
N GLU A 105 16.32 14.82 -3.09
CA GLU A 105 15.10 14.16 -3.53
C GLU A 105 14.03 15.19 -3.91
N GLU A 106 13.85 16.23 -3.10
CA GLU A 106 12.90 17.32 -3.41
C GLU A 106 13.33 18.13 -4.63
N THR A 107 14.64 18.44 -4.75
CA THR A 107 15.17 19.16 -5.91
C THR A 107 15.05 18.32 -7.20
N ALA A 108 15.14 17.00 -7.10
CA ALA A 108 14.93 16.08 -8.22
C ALA A 108 13.44 15.75 -8.45
N ALA A 109 12.53 16.45 -7.77
CA ALA A 109 11.08 16.33 -7.92
C ALA A 109 10.54 14.92 -7.55
N ILE A 110 10.89 14.42 -6.37
CA ILE A 110 10.36 13.15 -5.85
C ILE A 110 8.83 13.09 -5.89
N PHE A 111 8.16 14.22 -5.71
CA PHE A 111 6.71 14.30 -5.79
C PHE A 111 6.15 13.91 -7.16
N LEU A 112 6.87 14.20 -8.25
CA LEU A 112 6.47 13.75 -9.60
C LEU A 112 6.66 12.25 -9.77
N ALA A 113 7.74 11.69 -9.25
CA ALA A 113 7.97 10.24 -9.27
C ALA A 113 6.89 9.50 -8.46
N ALA A 114 6.59 9.99 -7.26
CA ALA A 114 5.54 9.46 -6.42
C ALA A 114 4.14 9.55 -7.07
N ALA A 115 3.83 10.70 -7.68
CA ALA A 115 2.59 10.89 -8.42
C ALA A 115 2.49 9.95 -9.63
N ALA A 116 3.59 9.73 -10.37
CA ALA A 116 3.63 8.82 -11.51
C ALA A 116 3.33 7.36 -11.10
N ALA A 117 3.82 6.91 -9.94
CA ALA A 117 3.51 5.58 -9.42
C ALA A 117 2.06 5.48 -8.96
N ALA A 118 1.57 6.45 -8.20
CA ALA A 118 0.18 6.48 -7.76
C ALA A 118 -0.80 6.51 -8.95
N ASP A 119 -0.50 7.31 -9.98
CA ASP A 119 -1.25 7.36 -11.24
C ASP A 119 -1.21 6.01 -11.97
N ALA A 120 -0.05 5.36 -12.05
CA ALA A 120 0.06 4.05 -12.69
C ALA A 120 -0.86 3.01 -12.05
N TYR A 121 -0.90 2.91 -10.72
CA TYR A 121 -1.84 2.05 -10.00
C TYR A 121 -3.29 2.44 -10.25
N GLY A 122 -3.61 3.74 -10.19
CA GLY A 122 -4.95 4.25 -10.46
C GLY A 122 -5.41 3.95 -11.88
N SER A 123 -4.58 4.24 -12.88
CA SER A 123 -4.85 3.99 -14.30
C SER A 123 -5.03 2.50 -14.59
N THR A 124 -4.22 1.64 -13.96
CA THR A 124 -4.32 0.19 -14.13
C THR A 124 -5.64 -0.34 -13.57
N ARG A 125 -6.03 0.13 -12.40
CA ARG A 125 -7.34 -0.17 -11.82
C ARG A 125 -8.48 0.29 -12.73
N LEU A 126 -8.43 1.52 -13.24
CA LEU A 126 -9.42 2.08 -14.16
C LEU A 126 -9.46 1.34 -15.51
N ALA A 127 -8.35 0.77 -15.95
CA ALA A 127 -8.27 -0.10 -17.12
C ALA A 127 -8.84 -1.53 -16.88
N GLY A 128 -9.37 -1.79 -15.68
CA GLY A 128 -10.06 -3.04 -15.34
C GLY A 128 -9.16 -4.15 -14.78
N HIS A 129 -7.89 -3.87 -14.49
CA HIS A 129 -7.03 -4.82 -13.80
C HIS A 129 -7.37 -4.84 -12.30
N PRO A 130 -7.54 -6.01 -11.69
CA PRO A 130 -7.61 -6.09 -10.22
C PRO A 130 -6.29 -5.62 -9.62
N VAL A 131 -6.33 -4.57 -8.81
CA VAL A 131 -5.18 -4.08 -8.04
C VAL A 131 -5.43 -4.40 -6.58
N ILE A 132 -4.60 -5.25 -6.01
CA ILE A 132 -4.71 -5.72 -4.64
C ILE A 132 -3.45 -5.32 -3.87
N THR A 133 -3.63 -4.81 -2.67
CA THR A 133 -2.51 -4.50 -1.77
C THR A 133 -2.54 -5.45 -0.58
N LEU A 134 -1.38 -5.99 -0.25
CA LEU A 134 -1.13 -6.75 0.97
C LEU A 134 -0.12 -6.00 1.84
N VAL A 135 -0.60 -5.42 2.94
CA VAL A 135 0.25 -4.76 3.93
C VAL A 135 0.78 -5.80 4.91
N VAL A 136 2.07 -6.08 4.84
CA VAL A 136 2.74 -7.11 5.65
C VAL A 136 3.60 -6.51 6.79
N GLY A 137 3.86 -5.21 6.73
CA GLY A 137 4.66 -4.46 7.69
C GLY A 137 4.27 -2.99 7.73
N HIS A 138 5.21 -2.09 7.58
CA HIS A 138 4.92 -0.66 7.61
C HIS A 138 4.27 -0.17 6.31
N ALA A 139 3.27 0.69 6.44
CA ALA A 139 2.59 1.40 5.36
C ALA A 139 2.56 2.89 5.72
N LEU A 140 3.73 3.53 5.73
CA LEU A 140 3.89 4.85 6.31
C LEU A 140 4.17 5.93 5.28
N SER A 141 3.68 7.14 5.58
CA SER A 141 3.98 8.37 4.87
C SER A 141 3.54 8.32 3.39
N GLY A 142 4.12 9.16 2.54
CA GLY A 142 3.88 9.17 1.11
C GLY A 142 4.30 7.89 0.38
N ALA A 143 5.13 7.03 1.01
CA ALA A 143 5.49 5.75 0.43
C ALA A 143 4.29 4.83 0.21
N PHE A 144 3.38 4.75 1.17
CA PHE A 144 2.16 3.96 1.02
C PHE A 144 1.22 4.58 -0.03
N LEU A 145 1.14 5.91 -0.10
CA LEU A 145 0.36 6.60 -1.14
C LEU A 145 0.91 6.31 -2.54
N THR A 146 2.23 6.19 -2.64
CA THR A 146 2.96 5.87 -3.89
C THR A 146 2.83 4.40 -4.26
N HIS A 147 2.88 3.50 -3.27
CA HIS A 147 2.91 2.05 -3.48
C HIS A 147 1.70 1.37 -2.84
N GLY A 148 0.69 1.09 -3.64
CA GLY A 148 -0.44 0.24 -3.28
C GLY A 148 -1.70 0.94 -2.75
N TYR A 149 -1.67 2.21 -2.34
CA TYR A 149 -2.86 2.88 -1.81
C TYR A 149 -4.03 2.97 -2.81
N GLN A 150 -3.75 3.00 -4.12
CA GLN A 150 -4.76 3.06 -5.18
C GLN A 150 -5.42 1.71 -5.52
N ALA A 151 -5.16 0.66 -4.74
CA ALA A 151 -5.71 -0.68 -4.97
C ALA A 151 -7.25 -0.73 -4.82
N ASN A 152 -7.89 -1.65 -5.56
CA ASN A 152 -9.32 -1.98 -5.37
C ASN A 152 -9.58 -2.52 -3.96
N ARG A 153 -8.71 -3.42 -3.49
CA ARG A 153 -8.79 -4.07 -2.18
C ARG A 153 -7.46 -4.00 -1.46
N ILE A 154 -7.50 -3.66 -0.18
CA ILE A 154 -6.34 -3.63 0.69
C ILE A 154 -6.56 -4.67 1.78
N LEU A 155 -5.67 -5.66 1.84
CA LEU A 155 -5.56 -6.62 2.91
C LEU A 155 -4.38 -6.24 3.79
N ALA A 156 -4.44 -6.55 5.07
CA ALA A 156 -3.34 -6.30 5.97
C ALA A 156 -3.23 -7.40 7.02
N PHE A 157 -2.04 -7.64 7.55
CA PHE A 157 -1.90 -8.54 8.68
C PHE A 157 -2.37 -7.88 9.97
N ASP A 158 -3.11 -8.64 10.77
CA ASP A 158 -3.52 -8.28 12.12
C ASP A 158 -2.37 -8.55 13.10
N ASP A 159 -1.35 -7.71 13.04
CA ASP A 159 -0.08 -7.87 13.76
C ASP A 159 0.41 -6.51 14.27
N GLY A 160 0.96 -6.49 15.49
CA GLY A 160 1.47 -5.25 16.11
C GLY A 160 2.69 -4.63 15.42
N GLY A 161 3.32 -5.32 14.46
CA GLY A 161 4.38 -4.79 13.62
C GLY A 161 3.86 -4.14 12.32
N VAL A 162 2.55 -4.21 12.06
CA VAL A 162 1.91 -3.50 10.95
C VAL A 162 1.50 -2.11 11.43
N MET A 163 2.11 -1.08 10.86
CA MET A 163 1.79 0.31 11.16
C MET A 163 1.36 1.05 9.90
N ILE A 164 0.31 1.85 10.02
CA ILE A 164 -0.21 2.66 8.93
C ILE A 164 -0.47 4.09 9.38
N HIS A 165 0.09 5.08 8.69
CA HIS A 165 -0.21 6.50 8.92
C HIS A 165 0.41 7.39 7.83
N ALA A 166 -0.17 8.60 7.67
CA ALA A 166 0.33 9.60 6.73
C ALA A 166 1.70 10.20 7.11
N MET A 167 2.13 10.12 8.37
CA MET A 167 3.45 10.55 8.83
C MET A 167 3.89 9.81 10.09
N HIS A 168 5.21 9.77 10.34
CA HIS A 168 5.75 9.20 11.58
C HIS A 168 5.30 9.98 12.83
N LYS A 169 5.22 9.30 13.98
CA LYS A 169 4.75 9.88 15.25
C LYS A 169 5.52 11.13 15.64
N GLU A 170 6.82 11.13 15.51
CA GLU A 170 7.70 12.26 15.85
C GLU A 170 7.45 13.47 14.93
N ALA A 171 7.19 13.22 13.66
CA ALA A 171 6.82 14.27 12.71
C ALA A 171 5.43 14.82 13.01
N ALA A 172 4.46 13.94 13.29
CA ALA A 172 3.11 14.32 13.68
C ALA A 172 3.09 15.14 14.98
N ALA A 173 3.88 14.74 15.99
CA ALA A 173 4.06 15.45 17.24
C ALA A 173 4.56 16.88 17.00
N ARG A 174 5.61 17.02 16.17
CA ARG A 174 6.20 18.32 15.83
C ARG A 174 5.22 19.23 15.10
N VAL A 175 4.54 18.71 14.07
CA VAL A 175 3.58 19.49 13.27
C VAL A 175 2.38 19.94 14.11
N THR A 176 1.89 19.07 14.98
CA THR A 176 0.72 19.37 15.83
C THR A 176 1.08 20.07 17.13
N ARG A 177 2.37 20.34 17.38
CA ARG A 177 2.89 20.94 18.63
C ARG A 177 2.48 20.16 19.87
N ARG A 178 2.55 18.82 19.80
CA ARG A 178 2.25 17.88 20.88
C ARG A 178 3.46 17.00 21.18
N SER A 179 3.44 16.37 22.34
CA SER A 179 4.34 15.24 22.60
C SER A 179 3.83 13.98 21.91
N VAL A 180 4.69 12.98 21.75
CA VAL A 180 4.29 11.66 21.21
C VAL A 180 3.25 11.02 22.14
N ASP A 181 3.42 11.14 23.47
CA ASP A 181 2.49 10.60 24.46
C ASP A 181 1.09 11.22 24.34
N GLU A 182 1.00 12.53 24.07
CA GLU A 182 -0.28 13.20 23.84
C GLU A 182 -0.95 12.70 22.56
N LEU A 183 -0.17 12.46 21.49
CA LEU A 183 -0.70 11.87 20.26
C LEU A 183 -1.20 10.45 20.50
N GLU A 184 -0.49 9.65 21.27
CA GLU A 184 -0.90 8.28 21.58
C GLU A 184 -2.16 8.23 22.45
N LYS A 185 -2.36 9.20 23.33
CA LYS A 185 -3.62 9.36 24.07
C LYS A 185 -4.78 9.69 23.13
N LEU A 186 -4.59 10.68 22.24
CA LEU A 186 -5.60 11.05 21.25
C LEU A 186 -5.93 9.91 20.28
N ALA A 187 -4.94 9.11 19.88
CA ALA A 187 -5.13 7.97 19.00
C ALA A 187 -6.06 6.89 19.58
N LYS A 188 -6.18 6.80 20.92
CA LYS A 188 -7.11 5.87 21.58
C LYS A 188 -8.57 6.31 21.43
N GLU A 189 -8.82 7.59 21.24
CA GLU A 189 -10.16 8.20 21.14
C GLU A 189 -10.54 8.52 19.71
N ILE A 190 -9.53 8.85 18.88
CA ILE A 190 -9.71 9.35 17.51
C ILE A 190 -9.03 8.40 16.54
N ALA A 191 -9.78 7.44 15.98
CA ALA A 191 -9.27 6.43 15.08
C ALA A 191 -8.41 6.95 13.91
N PRO A 192 -8.72 8.09 13.23
CA PRO A 192 -7.85 8.66 12.20
C PRO A 192 -6.45 9.09 12.67
N MET A 193 -6.21 9.22 13.96
CA MET A 193 -4.91 9.55 14.55
C MET A 193 -4.12 8.30 14.99
N SER A 194 -4.73 7.14 14.89
CA SER A 194 -4.10 5.88 15.26
C SER A 194 -3.06 5.43 14.24
N TYR A 195 -2.11 4.64 14.70
CA TYR A 195 -1.13 3.91 13.88
C TYR A 195 -1.47 2.43 13.79
N ASP A 196 -2.51 1.98 14.50
CA ASP A 196 -2.95 0.60 14.52
C ASP A 196 -3.78 0.30 13.27
N ILE A 197 -3.43 -0.77 12.59
CA ILE A 197 -4.12 -1.23 11.39
C ILE A 197 -5.59 -1.58 11.64
N ARG A 198 -5.95 -2.00 12.87
CA ARG A 198 -7.31 -2.33 13.27
C ARG A 198 -8.22 -1.10 13.26
N ASP A 199 -7.69 0.07 13.62
CA ASP A 199 -8.46 1.31 13.57
C ASP A 199 -8.71 1.76 12.13
N TYR A 200 -7.76 1.53 11.23
CA TYR A 200 -7.97 1.76 9.79
C TYR A 200 -8.97 0.78 9.18
N ALA A 201 -9.07 -0.44 9.70
CA ALA A 201 -10.15 -1.35 9.34
C ALA A 201 -11.53 -0.77 9.71
N LYS A 202 -11.68 -0.22 10.92
CA LYS A 202 -12.92 0.48 11.35
C LYS A 202 -13.24 1.69 10.47
N LEU A 203 -12.23 2.40 9.93
CA LEU A 203 -12.42 3.51 9.01
C LEU A 203 -12.83 3.08 7.58
N GLY A 204 -12.93 1.80 7.29
CA GLY A 204 -13.34 1.26 6.01
C GLY A 204 -12.23 1.18 4.95
N LEU A 205 -10.97 1.41 5.33
CA LEU A 205 -9.84 1.33 4.39
C LEU A 205 -9.59 -0.09 3.91
N LEU A 206 -9.72 -1.07 4.81
CA LEU A 206 -9.33 -2.45 4.55
C LEU A 206 -10.49 -3.29 4.03
N TYR A 207 -10.18 -4.15 3.07
CA TYR A 207 -11.04 -5.24 2.65
C TYR A 207 -11.06 -6.35 3.72
N LYS A 208 -9.88 -6.72 4.25
CA LYS A 208 -9.77 -7.77 5.26
C LYS A 208 -8.50 -7.63 6.11
N LEU A 209 -8.62 -7.93 7.41
CA LEU A 209 -7.50 -8.23 8.29
C LEU A 209 -7.22 -9.73 8.26
N LEU A 210 -5.95 -10.12 8.17
CA LEU A 210 -5.49 -11.50 8.09
C LEU A 210 -4.65 -11.84 9.31
N HIS A 211 -4.99 -12.94 9.98
CA HIS A 211 -4.18 -13.45 11.07
C HIS A 211 -3.03 -14.31 10.51
N VAL A 212 -1.81 -13.99 10.91
CA VAL A 212 -0.57 -14.73 10.62
C VAL A 212 0.24 -14.77 11.90
N GLU A 213 0.59 -15.96 12.40
CA GLU A 213 1.29 -16.12 13.68
C GLU A 213 2.70 -15.49 13.64
N ASN A 214 3.44 -15.78 12.57
CA ASN A 214 4.78 -15.24 12.40
C ASN A 214 5.00 -14.63 11.01
N PRO A 215 4.63 -13.34 10.80
CA PRO A 215 4.77 -12.70 9.50
C PRO A 215 6.21 -12.63 8.95
N ALA A 216 7.22 -12.73 9.80
CA ALA A 216 8.63 -12.74 9.39
C ALA A 216 9.13 -14.16 8.97
N LYS A 217 8.41 -15.21 9.37
CA LYS A 217 8.74 -16.59 9.02
C LYS A 217 7.46 -17.43 8.87
N PRO A 218 6.64 -17.14 7.86
CA PRO A 218 5.36 -17.82 7.68
C PRO A 218 5.53 -19.31 7.39
N SER A 219 4.62 -20.11 7.91
CA SER A 219 4.49 -21.50 7.55
C SER A 219 3.92 -21.66 6.14
N ARG A 220 4.09 -22.84 5.53
CA ARG A 220 3.50 -23.15 4.22
C ARG A 220 1.97 -23.00 4.23
N GLN A 221 1.33 -23.41 5.33
CA GLN A 221 -0.14 -23.29 5.46
C GLN A 221 -0.59 -21.83 5.51
N GLU A 222 0.12 -20.98 6.24
CA GLU A 222 -0.18 -19.52 6.28
C GLU A 222 -0.03 -18.88 4.92
N ILE A 223 1.04 -19.22 4.17
CA ILE A 223 1.23 -18.74 2.79
C ILE A 223 0.05 -19.14 1.91
N GLN A 224 -0.38 -20.41 1.96
CA GLN A 224 -1.53 -20.88 1.19
C GLN A 224 -2.83 -20.18 1.59
N ASN A 225 -3.06 -19.95 2.88
CA ASN A 225 -4.23 -19.23 3.39
C ASN A 225 -4.25 -17.78 2.84
N VAL A 226 -3.12 -17.08 2.92
CA VAL A 226 -3.01 -15.70 2.39
C VAL A 226 -3.17 -15.68 0.87
N GLN A 227 -2.64 -16.65 0.14
CA GLN A 227 -2.89 -16.78 -1.30
C GLN A 227 -4.38 -16.95 -1.61
N GLY A 228 -5.10 -17.76 -0.84
CA GLY A 228 -6.55 -17.92 -0.98
C GLY A 228 -7.30 -16.60 -0.78
N GLU A 229 -6.90 -15.80 0.21
CA GLU A 229 -7.49 -14.49 0.46
C GLU A 229 -7.19 -13.46 -0.65
N LEU A 230 -5.99 -13.50 -1.23
CA LEU A 230 -5.66 -12.67 -2.39
C LEU A 230 -6.52 -13.06 -3.61
N VAL A 231 -6.72 -14.35 -3.86
CA VAL A 231 -7.61 -14.85 -4.93
C VAL A 231 -9.04 -14.39 -4.71
N ALA A 232 -9.54 -14.46 -3.48
CA ALA A 232 -10.89 -13.97 -3.15
C ALA A 232 -11.01 -12.46 -3.39
N ALA A 233 -10.00 -11.68 -3.00
CA ALA A 233 -9.97 -10.24 -3.22
C ALA A 233 -9.92 -9.87 -4.72
N ILE A 234 -9.22 -10.65 -5.54
CA ILE A 234 -9.20 -10.49 -7.01
C ILE A 234 -10.58 -10.74 -7.60
N ALA A 235 -11.24 -11.83 -7.18
CA ALA A 235 -12.58 -12.16 -7.66
C ALA A 235 -13.60 -11.07 -7.30
N ASP A 236 -13.55 -10.57 -6.05
CA ASP A 236 -14.40 -9.49 -5.59
C ASP A 236 -14.11 -8.17 -6.34
N ALA A 237 -12.84 -7.84 -6.60
CA ALA A 237 -12.48 -6.65 -7.37
C ALA A 237 -13.00 -6.69 -8.81
N ARG A 238 -13.04 -7.87 -9.44
CA ARG A 238 -13.56 -8.05 -10.81
C ARG A 238 -15.06 -7.84 -10.95
N THR A 239 -15.80 -8.09 -9.88
CA THR A 239 -17.28 -7.97 -9.87
C THR A 239 -17.78 -6.66 -9.27
N SER A 240 -16.86 -5.83 -8.78
CA SER A 240 -17.16 -4.56 -8.12
C SER A 240 -16.85 -3.36 -9.03
N PRO A 241 -17.42 -2.18 -8.75
CA PRO A 241 -17.01 -0.95 -9.42
C PRO A 241 -15.51 -0.70 -9.31
N VAL A 242 -14.91 -0.19 -10.38
CA VAL A 242 -13.46 0.09 -10.46
C VAL A 242 -13.01 1.32 -9.65
N ASP A 243 -13.95 2.07 -9.09
CA ASP A 243 -13.67 3.19 -8.20
C ASP A 243 -13.35 2.72 -6.75
N LEU A 244 -13.16 3.66 -5.85
CA LEU A 244 -12.81 3.38 -4.45
C LEU A 244 -13.98 3.63 -3.48
N ARG A 245 -15.23 3.67 -3.97
CA ARG A 245 -16.42 3.92 -3.14
C ARG A 245 -16.62 2.89 -2.03
N ASN A 246 -16.18 1.66 -2.23
CA ASN A 246 -16.20 0.61 -1.21
C ASN A 246 -15.57 1.03 0.12
N ARG A 247 -14.57 1.93 0.10
CA ARG A 247 -13.90 2.47 1.29
C ARG A 247 -14.73 3.51 2.04
N LEU A 248 -15.76 4.06 1.43
CA LEU A 248 -16.63 5.09 1.98
C LEU A 248 -18.03 4.57 2.31
N GLU A 249 -18.46 3.52 1.64
CA GLU A 249 -19.84 3.02 1.68
C GLU A 249 -20.02 1.81 2.60
N SER A 250 -18.93 1.22 3.13
CA SER A 250 -19.04 0.17 4.14
C SER A 250 -19.74 0.69 5.40
N THR A 251 -20.44 -0.20 6.13
CA THR A 251 -21.14 0.17 7.37
C THR A 251 -20.19 0.84 8.36
N SER A 252 -19.00 0.27 8.57
CA SER A 252 -18.00 0.84 9.47
C SER A 252 -17.50 2.22 9.02
N ALA A 253 -17.28 2.42 7.72
CA ALA A 253 -16.89 3.72 7.19
C ALA A 253 -17.97 4.78 7.41
N ARG A 254 -19.24 4.44 7.16
CA ARG A 254 -20.38 5.36 7.38
C ARG A 254 -20.51 5.77 8.84
N GLU A 255 -20.23 4.87 9.77
CA GLU A 255 -20.27 5.15 11.20
C GLU A 255 -19.08 5.99 11.67
N MET A 256 -17.88 5.58 11.33
CA MET A 256 -16.66 6.19 11.84
C MET A 256 -16.25 7.48 11.11
N ARG A 257 -16.76 7.70 9.88
CA ARG A 257 -16.42 8.86 9.04
C ARG A 257 -17.58 9.84 8.84
N LYS A 258 -18.57 9.84 9.72
CA LYS A 258 -19.77 10.70 9.63
C LYS A 258 -19.45 12.16 9.32
N ALA A 259 -18.48 12.76 10.01
CA ALA A 259 -18.11 14.15 9.81
C ALA A 259 -17.59 14.43 8.39
N SER A 260 -16.67 13.59 7.87
CA SER A 260 -16.14 13.79 6.53
C SER A 260 -17.16 13.47 5.44
N ILE A 261 -18.06 12.52 5.66
CA ILE A 261 -19.17 12.23 4.75
C ILE A 261 -20.13 13.42 4.71
N LEU A 262 -20.51 13.97 5.85
CA LEU A 262 -21.38 15.16 5.93
C LEU A 262 -20.79 16.36 5.18
N VAL A 263 -19.49 16.62 5.34
CA VAL A 263 -18.80 17.70 4.61
C VAL A 263 -18.86 17.48 3.11
N ARG A 264 -18.60 16.26 2.63
CA ARG A 264 -18.67 15.92 1.20
C ARG A 264 -20.08 16.12 0.64
N THR A 265 -21.09 15.63 1.35
CA THR A 265 -22.49 15.80 0.92
C THR A 265 -22.89 17.29 0.81
N LYS A 266 -22.47 18.11 1.79
CA LYS A 266 -22.74 19.56 1.75
C LYS A 266 -22.00 20.26 0.60
N LEU A 267 -20.74 19.90 0.36
CA LEU A 267 -19.95 20.46 -0.75
C LEU A 267 -20.56 20.06 -2.11
N GLU A 268 -21.00 18.82 -2.26
CA GLU A 268 -21.65 18.34 -3.47
C GLU A 268 -22.94 19.10 -3.76
N ALA A 269 -23.80 19.29 -2.75
CA ALA A 269 -25.01 20.11 -2.89
C ALA A 269 -24.70 21.54 -3.33
N GLN A 270 -23.76 22.23 -2.67
CA GLN A 270 -23.37 23.58 -3.03
C GLN A 270 -22.75 23.70 -4.43
N TRP A 271 -22.02 22.66 -4.89
CA TRP A 271 -21.44 22.65 -6.22
C TRP A 271 -22.46 22.54 -7.34
N LEU A 272 -23.59 21.85 -7.08
CA LEU A 272 -24.67 21.70 -8.04
C LEU A 272 -25.62 22.90 -8.09
N GLU A 273 -25.56 23.80 -7.11
CA GLU A 273 -26.37 25.03 -7.05
C GLU A 273 -25.73 26.22 -7.81
N THR A 274 -24.46 26.06 -8.27
CA THR A 274 -23.71 27.03 -9.08
C THR A 274 -23.64 26.62 -10.55
#